data_6c506df52cc262df281180a9e92759d3
#
_entry.id   6c506df52cc262df281180a9e92759d3
#
_cell.length_a   1.000
_cell.length_b   1.000
_cell.length_c   1.000
_cell.angle_alpha   90.00
_cell.angle_beta   90.00
_cell.angle_gamma   90.00
#
_symmetry.space_group_name_H-M   'P 1'
#
loop_
_entity.id
_entity.type
_entity.pdbx_description
1 polymer ?
#
loop_
_entity_poly.entity_id
_entity_poly.type
_entity_poly.pdbx_seq_one_letter_code
_entity_poly.pdbx_strand_id
1 'polypeptide(L)'
;VDPMSDKYPSTSGYMYCLGNPVILIDPSGLDTIDVNKNDKGIWTITNKQIVEGNDVFRINTGNETKTYTFSDGEYGKRINILNLENNEDYTLGIYHISGAEEGGTGFVITPGGEPSTELGSNKRLPSDIYKLGHGGTKWDQVWVLSGENSGNVSERGIKFHFGYPNPTAWTTGCFVISSGYTKEGDAISFKKDESRQALIDFDTNLGGKTYNYNRSGYTYTFIGVNFDKQNLDHKLILKDGF
;
A
#
# COMPACT_ATOMS: atom_id res chain seq x y z
N VAL A 1 32.78 -4.54 9.88
CA VAL A 1 32.25 -4.27 11.23
C VAL A 1 30.84 -3.79 11.05
N ASP A 2 29.88 -4.40 11.73
CA ASP A 2 28.48 -4.01 11.70
C ASP A 2 28.32 -2.56 12.22
N PRO A 3 27.78 -1.63 11.45
CA PRO A 3 27.53 -0.25 11.89
C PRO A 3 26.59 -0.12 13.09
N MET A 4 25.83 -1.20 13.38
CA MET A 4 24.86 -1.25 14.49
C MET A 4 25.41 -1.98 15.72
N SER A 5 26.69 -2.38 15.74
CA SER A 5 27.32 -3.13 16.84
C SER A 5 27.17 -2.47 18.21
N ASP A 6 27.08 -1.15 18.28
CA ASP A 6 26.89 -0.40 19.52
C ASP A 6 25.52 -0.63 20.19
N LYS A 7 24.52 -1.05 19.41
CA LYS A 7 23.18 -1.39 19.93
C LYS A 7 23.10 -2.78 20.56
N TYR A 8 24.10 -3.63 20.29
CA TYR A 8 24.16 -5.02 20.76
C TYR A 8 25.49 -5.34 21.42
N PRO A 9 25.82 -4.70 22.57
CA PRO A 9 27.14 -4.81 23.19
C PRO A 9 27.51 -6.22 23.68
N SER A 10 26.54 -7.15 23.72
CA SER A 10 26.76 -8.56 24.07
C SER A 10 27.19 -9.43 22.90
N THR A 11 27.23 -8.88 21.67
CA THR A 11 27.62 -9.61 20.48
C THR A 11 28.89 -9.00 19.85
N SER A 12 29.71 -9.82 19.18
CA SER A 12 30.86 -9.32 18.46
C SER A 12 30.43 -8.47 17.27
N GLY A 13 31.04 -7.31 17.07
CA GLY A 13 30.82 -6.47 15.88
C GLY A 13 31.18 -7.11 14.53
N TYR A 14 31.67 -8.36 14.56
CA TYR A 14 31.93 -9.21 13.39
C TYR A 14 30.95 -10.38 13.27
N MET A 15 29.96 -10.46 14.16
CA MET A 15 29.00 -11.55 14.15
C MET A 15 27.88 -11.24 13.17
N TYR A 16 27.89 -11.90 12.02
CA TYR A 16 26.85 -11.80 11.02
C TYR A 16 25.61 -12.62 11.45
N CYS A 17 24.43 -11.99 11.46
CA CYS A 17 23.14 -12.59 11.81
C CYS A 17 23.15 -13.38 13.11
N LEU A 18 23.82 -12.89 14.17
CA LEU A 18 23.96 -13.55 15.47
C LEU A 18 24.52 -15.00 15.36
N GLY A 19 25.29 -15.28 14.31
CA GLY A 19 25.84 -16.62 14.03
C GLY A 19 24.85 -17.60 13.41
N ASN A 20 23.67 -17.14 13.01
CA ASN A 20 22.66 -17.98 12.35
C ASN A 20 22.15 -17.37 11.03
N PRO A 21 22.98 -17.35 9.97
CA PRO A 21 22.64 -16.74 8.68
C PRO A 21 21.54 -17.48 7.89
N VAL A 22 21.12 -18.66 8.37
CA VAL A 22 20.05 -19.43 7.74
C VAL A 22 18.66 -18.96 8.21
N ILE A 23 18.57 -18.48 9.46
CA ILE A 23 17.31 -18.03 10.08
C ILE A 23 17.26 -16.50 10.14
N LEU A 24 18.41 -15.86 10.42
CA LEU A 24 18.50 -14.40 10.48
C LEU A 24 19.20 -13.90 9.21
N ILE A 25 18.42 -13.62 8.21
CA ILE A 25 18.91 -12.90 7.03
C ILE A 25 18.71 -11.43 7.32
N ASP A 26 19.79 -10.65 7.34
CA ASP A 26 19.72 -9.21 7.12
C ASP A 26 19.94 -8.94 5.64
N PRO A 27 18.88 -8.78 4.83
CA PRO A 27 19.00 -8.48 3.41
C PRO A 27 19.23 -6.99 3.20
N SER A 28 20.30 -6.44 3.81
CA SER A 28 20.76 -5.06 3.54
C SER A 28 19.87 -3.91 4.05
N GLY A 29 19.17 -4.09 5.17
CA GLY A 29 18.35 -3.03 5.76
C GLY A 29 17.13 -2.66 4.92
N LEU A 30 16.46 -3.63 4.29
CA LEU A 30 15.28 -3.40 3.44
C LEU A 30 13.99 -3.70 4.19
N ASP A 31 12.95 -2.87 4.04
CA ASP A 31 11.60 -3.24 4.43
C ASP A 31 11.19 -4.48 3.64
N THR A 32 10.97 -5.59 4.35
CA THR A 32 10.61 -6.86 3.70
C THR A 32 9.21 -7.26 4.09
N ILE A 33 8.35 -7.45 3.09
CA ILE A 33 6.97 -7.90 3.22
C ILE A 33 6.84 -9.27 2.59
N ASP A 34 6.63 -10.29 3.42
CA ASP A 34 6.38 -11.66 2.96
C ASP A 34 4.90 -11.92 2.75
N VAL A 35 4.55 -12.36 1.55
CA VAL A 35 3.17 -12.63 1.15
C VAL A 35 3.06 -14.04 0.60
N ASN A 36 2.20 -14.83 1.21
CA ASN A 36 2.00 -16.23 0.82
C ASN A 36 0.59 -16.44 0.27
N LYS A 37 0.48 -17.24 -0.78
CA LYS A 37 -0.78 -17.75 -1.30
C LYS A 37 -1.01 -19.16 -0.78
N ASN A 38 -2.12 -19.37 -0.07
CA ASN A 38 -2.47 -20.71 0.43
C ASN A 38 -3.17 -21.57 -0.65
N ASP A 39 -3.41 -22.85 -0.34
CA ASP A 39 -4.07 -23.80 -1.24
C ASP A 39 -5.50 -23.40 -1.65
N LYS A 40 -6.14 -22.50 -0.91
CA LYS A 40 -7.45 -21.92 -1.24
C LYS A 40 -7.35 -20.67 -2.11
N GLY A 41 -6.15 -20.31 -2.55
CA GLY A 41 -5.93 -19.10 -3.34
C GLY A 41 -6.00 -17.78 -2.58
N ILE A 42 -5.97 -17.82 -1.24
CA ILE A 42 -6.02 -16.63 -0.40
C ILE A 42 -4.60 -16.18 -0.10
N TRP A 43 -4.33 -14.90 -0.32
CA TRP A 43 -3.08 -14.25 0.01
C TRP A 43 -3.07 -13.81 1.47
N THR A 44 -1.96 -13.99 2.16
CA THR A 44 -1.74 -13.57 3.54
C THR A 44 -0.39 -12.91 3.70
N ILE A 45 -0.32 -11.83 4.48
CA ILE A 45 0.93 -11.22 4.90
C ILE A 45 1.44 -12.05 6.07
N THR A 46 2.60 -12.71 5.91
CA THR A 46 3.13 -13.65 6.90
C THR A 46 4.29 -13.10 7.69
N ASN A 47 4.98 -12.11 7.16
CA ASN A 47 6.05 -11.40 7.85
C ASN A 47 6.12 -9.96 7.37
N LYS A 48 6.56 -9.07 8.27
CA LYS A 48 6.80 -7.68 8.00
C LYS A 48 8.02 -7.25 8.81
N GLN A 49 9.10 -6.94 8.13
CA GLN A 49 10.30 -6.39 8.73
C GLN A 49 10.52 -4.99 8.17
N ILE A 50 10.54 -3.99 9.05
CA ILE A 50 10.68 -2.58 8.69
C ILE A 50 12.10 -2.13 9.00
N VAL A 51 12.77 -1.59 7.99
CA VAL A 51 14.14 -1.07 8.06
C VAL A 51 14.27 0.10 7.08
N GLU A 52 15.22 0.98 7.26
CA GLU A 52 15.47 2.05 6.27
C GLU A 52 16.04 1.47 4.96
N GLY A 53 15.54 1.92 3.82
CA GLY A 53 16.04 1.55 2.50
C GLY A 53 14.96 1.21 1.48
N ASN A 54 15.29 0.36 0.51
CA ASN A 54 14.33 -0.11 -0.50
C ASN A 54 13.30 -1.06 0.12
N ASP A 55 12.07 -1.02 -0.33
CA ASP A 55 11.04 -1.95 0.09
C ASP A 55 11.06 -3.21 -0.80
N VAL A 56 10.89 -4.36 -0.20
CA VAL A 56 10.91 -5.65 -0.88
C VAL A 56 9.65 -6.46 -0.58
N PHE A 57 8.95 -6.87 -1.62
CA PHE A 57 7.87 -7.86 -1.51
C PHE A 57 8.38 -9.22 -1.95
N ARG A 58 8.30 -10.22 -1.08
CA ARG A 58 8.56 -11.62 -1.39
C ARG A 58 7.24 -12.37 -1.51
N ILE A 59 6.90 -12.75 -2.72
CA ILE A 59 5.63 -13.38 -3.07
C ILE A 59 5.83 -14.87 -3.24
N ASN A 60 5.22 -15.66 -2.35
CA ASN A 60 5.30 -17.11 -2.35
C ASN A 60 3.94 -17.71 -2.74
N THR A 61 3.93 -18.46 -3.82
CA THR A 61 2.75 -19.19 -4.33
C THR A 61 2.74 -20.68 -3.95
N GLY A 62 3.66 -21.11 -3.09
CA GLY A 62 3.88 -22.52 -2.74
C GLY A 62 4.83 -23.23 -3.70
N ASN A 63 4.76 -22.94 -4.99
CA ASN A 63 5.63 -23.53 -6.03
C ASN A 63 6.81 -22.63 -6.39
N GLU A 64 6.67 -21.34 -6.21
CA GLU A 64 7.63 -20.32 -6.64
C GLU A 64 7.66 -19.15 -5.63
N THR A 65 8.83 -18.58 -5.45
CA THR A 65 8.99 -17.31 -4.73
C THR A 65 9.55 -16.26 -5.68
N LYS A 66 8.81 -15.16 -5.87
CA LYS A 66 9.23 -13.98 -6.64
C LYS A 66 9.54 -12.83 -5.70
N THR A 67 10.56 -12.07 -6.03
CA THR A 67 10.97 -10.89 -5.27
C THR A 67 10.80 -9.63 -6.12
N TYR A 68 10.11 -8.64 -5.57
CA TYR A 68 9.88 -7.33 -6.20
C TYR A 68 10.48 -6.25 -5.32
N THR A 69 11.44 -5.51 -5.85
CA THR A 69 12.10 -4.41 -5.14
C THR A 69 11.52 -3.07 -5.61
N PHE A 70 11.19 -2.22 -4.64
CA PHE A 70 10.78 -0.84 -4.85
C PHE A 70 11.91 0.06 -4.36
N SER A 71 12.57 0.72 -5.30
CA SER A 71 13.77 1.50 -5.02
C SER A 71 13.47 2.71 -4.16
N ASP A 72 14.37 3.02 -3.24
CA ASP A 72 14.42 4.30 -2.55
C ASP A 72 14.64 5.43 -3.54
N GLY A 73 13.89 6.51 -3.37
CA GLY A 73 14.02 7.74 -4.11
C GLY A 73 14.07 8.93 -3.16
N GLU A 74 14.49 10.08 -3.64
CA GLU A 74 14.46 11.35 -2.92
C GLU A 74 13.01 11.90 -2.81
N TYR A 75 12.09 11.05 -2.34
CA TYR A 75 10.69 11.43 -2.17
C TYR A 75 10.35 11.50 -0.68
N GLY A 76 9.18 12.02 -0.37
CA GLY A 76 8.57 11.86 0.92
C GLY A 76 8.19 10.39 1.19
N LYS A 77 7.04 10.13 1.78
CA LYS A 77 6.57 8.74 1.91
C LYS A 77 6.24 8.13 0.55
N ARG A 78 6.59 6.86 0.36
CA ARG A 78 6.20 6.07 -0.81
C ARG A 78 5.07 5.13 -0.42
N ILE A 79 4.08 5.01 -1.30
CA ILE A 79 3.07 3.96 -1.25
C ILE A 79 3.44 2.97 -2.34
N ASN A 80 3.96 1.83 -1.97
CA ASN A 80 4.29 0.76 -2.90
C ASN A 80 3.10 -0.18 -3.02
N ILE A 81 2.58 -0.37 -4.23
CA ILE A 81 1.52 -1.31 -4.53
C ILE A 81 2.05 -2.36 -5.50
N LEU A 82 1.89 -3.62 -5.14
CA LEU A 82 2.11 -4.76 -6.00
C LEU A 82 0.78 -5.46 -6.26
N ASN A 83 0.33 -5.45 -7.50
CA ASN A 83 -0.84 -6.21 -7.94
C ASN A 83 -0.49 -7.70 -7.98
N LEU A 84 -1.26 -8.53 -7.26
CA LEU A 84 -0.99 -9.96 -7.06
C LEU A 84 -1.82 -10.85 -7.98
N GLU A 85 -3.06 -10.45 -8.27
CA GLU A 85 -3.94 -11.14 -9.21
C GLU A 85 -4.90 -10.16 -9.89
N ASN A 86 -5.27 -10.47 -11.13
CA ASN A 86 -6.19 -9.68 -11.93
C ASN A 86 -7.18 -10.61 -12.65
N ASN A 87 -8.45 -10.24 -12.66
CA ASN A 87 -9.51 -10.86 -13.44
C ASN A 87 -10.43 -9.77 -14.03
N GLU A 88 -11.55 -10.14 -14.63
CA GLU A 88 -12.50 -9.19 -15.24
C GLU A 88 -13.15 -8.26 -14.21
N ASP A 89 -13.34 -8.72 -12.96
CA ASP A 89 -14.09 -8.00 -11.93
C ASP A 89 -13.19 -7.10 -11.07
N TYR A 90 -11.97 -7.58 -10.74
CA TYR A 90 -11.07 -6.85 -9.84
C TYR A 90 -9.60 -7.17 -10.09
N THR A 91 -8.76 -6.26 -9.65
CA THR A 91 -7.33 -6.49 -9.40
C THR A 91 -7.12 -6.44 -7.88
N LEU A 92 -6.58 -7.52 -7.31
CA LEU A 92 -6.17 -7.57 -5.91
C LEU A 92 -4.67 -7.34 -5.82
N GLY A 93 -4.29 -6.41 -4.99
CA GLY A 93 -2.89 -6.12 -4.68
C GLY A 93 -2.63 -6.04 -3.18
N ILE A 94 -1.37 -5.83 -2.86
CA ILE A 94 -0.89 -5.49 -1.54
C ILE A 94 -0.29 -4.09 -1.59
N TYR A 95 -0.52 -3.29 -0.56
CA TYR A 95 0.13 -2.00 -0.39
C TYR A 95 1.05 -1.99 0.82
N HIS A 96 2.11 -1.19 0.75
CA HIS A 96 2.99 -0.84 1.86
C HIS A 96 3.40 0.62 1.76
N ILE A 97 3.35 1.33 2.89
CA ILE A 97 3.87 2.70 3.01
C ILE A 97 5.28 2.61 3.60
N SER A 98 6.27 3.09 2.85
CA SER A 98 7.67 3.01 3.25
C SER A 98 7.92 3.61 4.63
N GLY A 99 8.64 2.86 5.48
CA GLY A 99 8.97 3.24 6.86
C GLY A 99 7.76 3.37 7.79
N ALA A 100 6.62 2.73 7.49
CA ALA A 100 5.46 2.68 8.36
C ALA A 100 5.57 1.50 9.34
N GLU A 101 5.55 1.77 10.65
CA GLU A 101 5.69 0.74 11.69
C GLU A 101 4.41 -0.11 11.84
N GLU A 102 3.26 0.53 12.05
CA GLU A 102 1.96 -0.12 12.20
C GLU A 102 0.95 0.39 11.17
N GLY A 103 0.03 -0.46 10.72
CA GLY A 103 -1.08 -0.09 9.85
C GLY A 103 -0.69 0.38 8.43
N GLY A 104 0.61 0.43 8.11
CA GLY A 104 1.09 0.88 6.80
C GLY A 104 1.12 -0.20 5.73
N THR A 105 0.61 -1.40 6.00
CA THR A 105 0.60 -2.53 5.06
C THR A 105 -0.76 -3.19 5.08
N GLY A 106 -1.27 -3.56 3.90
CA GLY A 106 -2.56 -4.24 3.77
C GLY A 106 -2.88 -4.61 2.35
N PHE A 107 -4.14 -4.95 2.10
CA PHE A 107 -4.65 -5.33 0.80
C PHE A 107 -5.34 -4.15 0.12
N VAL A 108 -5.28 -4.14 -1.20
CA VAL A 108 -5.93 -3.13 -2.04
C VAL A 108 -6.68 -3.79 -3.18
N ILE A 109 -7.87 -3.27 -3.47
CA ILE A 109 -8.65 -3.67 -4.64
C ILE A 109 -8.84 -2.46 -5.54
N THR A 110 -8.65 -2.70 -6.85
CA THR A 110 -8.98 -1.79 -7.94
C THR A 110 -9.83 -2.51 -8.97
N PRO A 111 -10.43 -1.83 -9.96
CA PRO A 111 -11.14 -2.52 -11.04
C PRO A 111 -10.26 -3.54 -11.74
N GLY A 112 -10.88 -4.58 -12.27
CA GLY A 112 -10.20 -5.63 -13.03
C GLY A 112 -9.92 -5.29 -14.49
N GLY A 113 -9.39 -6.28 -15.20
CA GLY A 113 -9.11 -6.21 -16.63
C GLY A 113 -7.91 -5.32 -16.99
N GLU A 114 -7.89 -4.86 -18.25
CA GLU A 114 -6.81 -4.04 -18.79
C GLU A 114 -6.79 -2.65 -18.17
N PRO A 115 -5.60 -2.10 -17.87
CA PRO A 115 -5.47 -0.77 -17.31
C PRO A 115 -5.79 0.34 -18.34
N SER A 116 -6.17 1.52 -17.84
CA SER A 116 -6.40 2.69 -18.69
C SER A 116 -6.15 4.00 -17.94
N THR A 117 -5.71 5.02 -18.67
CA THR A 117 -5.60 6.40 -18.21
C THR A 117 -6.77 7.27 -18.66
N GLU A 118 -7.65 6.75 -19.50
CA GLU A 118 -8.76 7.51 -20.09
C GLU A 118 -9.81 7.90 -19.05
N LEU A 119 -10.28 9.13 -19.16
CA LEU A 119 -11.37 9.65 -18.32
C LEU A 119 -12.64 8.82 -18.51
N GLY A 120 -13.27 8.43 -17.39
CA GLY A 120 -14.50 7.65 -17.41
C GLY A 120 -14.34 6.17 -17.75
N SER A 121 -13.12 5.68 -17.93
CA SER A 121 -12.88 4.26 -18.26
C SER A 121 -13.29 3.27 -17.17
N ASN A 122 -13.42 3.71 -15.91
CA ASN A 122 -13.69 2.85 -14.74
C ASN A 122 -12.72 1.67 -14.60
N LYS A 123 -11.50 1.81 -15.10
CA LYS A 123 -10.46 0.78 -15.10
C LYS A 123 -9.35 1.13 -14.12
N ARG A 124 -8.55 0.13 -13.72
CA ARG A 124 -7.36 0.35 -12.92
C ARG A 124 -6.34 1.23 -13.65
N LEU A 125 -5.42 1.83 -12.89
CA LEU A 125 -4.28 2.53 -13.48
C LEU A 125 -3.23 1.53 -14.00
N PRO A 126 -2.46 1.88 -15.04
CA PRO A 126 -1.28 1.12 -15.45
C PRO A 126 -0.17 1.20 -14.39
N SER A 127 0.78 0.27 -14.47
CA SER A 127 2.01 0.30 -13.67
C SER A 127 2.83 1.54 -13.98
N ASP A 128 3.12 2.36 -12.97
CA ASP A 128 3.86 3.63 -13.12
C ASP A 128 4.25 4.19 -11.74
N ILE A 129 4.99 5.30 -11.72
CA ILE A 129 5.25 6.13 -10.55
C ILE A 129 4.34 7.36 -10.62
N TYR A 130 3.44 7.47 -9.66
CA TYR A 130 2.43 8.53 -9.64
C TYR A 130 2.74 9.56 -8.56
N LYS A 131 2.56 10.83 -8.91
CA LYS A 131 2.48 11.93 -7.95
C LYS A 131 1.15 11.86 -7.21
N LEU A 132 1.22 11.99 -5.89
CA LEU A 132 0.07 12.10 -5.02
C LEU A 132 -0.17 13.56 -4.63
N GLY A 133 -1.40 13.87 -4.30
CA GLY A 133 -1.75 15.21 -3.87
C GLY A 133 -3.16 15.30 -3.33
N HIS A 134 -3.61 16.52 -3.14
CA HIS A 134 -4.96 16.85 -2.71
C HIS A 134 -5.85 17.03 -3.94
N GLY A 135 -6.98 16.35 -3.97
CA GLY A 135 -7.92 16.46 -5.06
C GLY A 135 -9.33 16.74 -4.53
N GLY A 136 -9.78 17.98 -4.58
CA GLY A 136 -11.14 18.32 -4.23
C GLY A 136 -11.26 19.22 -2.99
N THR A 137 -12.44 19.78 -2.81
CA THR A 137 -12.67 20.96 -1.98
C THR A 137 -13.12 20.66 -0.55
N LYS A 138 -13.36 19.40 -0.16
CA LYS A 138 -14.02 19.12 1.13
C LYS A 138 -13.41 18.01 1.98
N TRP A 139 -12.54 17.16 1.42
CA TRP A 139 -11.98 16.02 2.14
C TRP A 139 -10.51 15.94 1.77
N ASP A 140 -9.63 16.03 2.72
CA ASP A 140 -8.19 15.89 2.53
C ASP A 140 -7.82 14.41 2.26
N GLN A 141 -8.41 13.84 1.22
CA GLN A 141 -8.14 12.49 0.75
C GLN A 141 -6.90 12.47 -0.14
N VAL A 142 -6.20 11.35 -0.13
CA VAL A 142 -5.02 11.13 -0.99
C VAL A 142 -5.48 10.79 -2.40
N TRP A 143 -5.14 11.64 -3.36
CA TRP A 143 -5.50 11.52 -4.77
C TRP A 143 -4.29 11.25 -5.64
N VAL A 144 -4.51 10.51 -6.73
CA VAL A 144 -3.52 10.30 -7.77
C VAL A 144 -3.66 11.40 -8.81
N LEU A 145 -2.59 12.15 -9.06
CA LEU A 145 -2.62 13.34 -9.92
C LEU A 145 -2.03 13.08 -11.31
N SER A 146 -0.82 12.51 -11.38
CA SER A 146 -0.13 12.27 -12.66
C SER A 146 0.87 11.14 -12.50
N GLY A 147 1.08 10.36 -13.53
CA GLY A 147 2.13 9.36 -13.65
C GLY A 147 3.31 9.88 -14.46
N GLU A 148 4.49 9.33 -14.26
CA GLU A 148 5.70 9.68 -15.01
C GLU A 148 5.55 9.34 -16.51
N ASN A 149 4.93 8.19 -16.81
CA ASN A 149 4.67 7.74 -18.18
C ASN A 149 3.18 7.88 -18.56
N SER A 150 2.28 7.85 -17.57
CA SER A 150 0.83 7.87 -17.76
C SER A 150 0.24 9.29 -17.92
N GLY A 151 1.03 10.33 -17.68
CA GLY A 151 0.59 11.72 -17.78
C GLY A 151 -0.41 12.11 -16.70
N ASN A 152 -1.21 13.16 -16.96
CA ASN A 152 -2.20 13.67 -16.00
C ASN A 152 -3.43 12.76 -15.92
N VAL A 153 -3.73 12.26 -14.72
CA VAL A 153 -4.90 11.43 -14.41
C VAL A 153 -5.80 12.05 -13.33
N SER A 154 -5.53 13.30 -12.93
CA SER A 154 -6.25 13.97 -11.84
C SER A 154 -7.75 14.10 -12.08
N GLU A 155 -8.18 14.30 -13.32
CA GLU A 155 -9.59 14.42 -13.70
C GLU A 155 -10.38 13.12 -13.50
N ARG A 156 -9.70 11.98 -13.45
CA ARG A 156 -10.34 10.68 -13.13
C ARG A 156 -10.82 10.59 -11.69
N GLY A 157 -10.33 11.44 -10.79
CA GLY A 157 -10.73 11.45 -9.39
C GLY A 157 -10.32 10.21 -8.62
N ILE A 158 -9.22 9.55 -9.02
CA ILE A 158 -8.74 8.32 -8.39
C ILE A 158 -8.14 8.63 -7.02
N LYS A 159 -8.58 7.91 -5.98
CA LYS A 159 -8.20 8.13 -4.60
C LYS A 159 -8.17 6.83 -3.81
N PHE A 160 -7.60 6.90 -2.60
CA PHE A 160 -7.67 5.84 -1.61
C PHE A 160 -8.91 6.01 -0.73
N HIS A 161 -9.66 4.94 -0.49
CA HIS A 161 -10.81 4.95 0.40
C HIS A 161 -11.14 3.55 0.95
N PHE A 162 -12.02 3.50 1.95
CA PHE A 162 -12.56 2.24 2.45
C PHE A 162 -13.72 1.73 1.57
N GLY A 163 -14.03 0.42 1.67
CA GLY A 163 -15.21 -0.19 1.03
C GLY A 163 -15.51 -1.58 1.59
N TYR A 164 -16.79 -1.87 1.83
CA TYR A 164 -17.27 -3.13 2.41
C TYR A 164 -18.76 -3.33 2.12
N PRO A 165 -19.36 -4.52 2.25
CA PRO A 165 -18.69 -5.84 2.34
C PRO A 165 -18.05 -6.22 0.99
N ASN A 166 -18.61 -5.75 -0.12
CA ASN A 166 -18.15 -6.00 -1.48
C ASN A 166 -17.30 -4.81 -1.98
N PRO A 167 -15.95 -4.84 -1.83
CA PRO A 167 -15.10 -3.71 -2.20
C PRO A 167 -15.10 -3.45 -3.71
N THR A 168 -15.37 -4.45 -4.55
CA THR A 168 -15.42 -4.28 -6.01
C THR A 168 -16.53 -3.34 -6.46
N ALA A 169 -17.63 -3.28 -5.71
CA ALA A 169 -18.74 -2.35 -5.98
C ALA A 169 -18.41 -0.89 -5.61
N TRP A 170 -17.32 -0.65 -4.88
CA TRP A 170 -16.92 0.69 -4.42
C TRP A 170 -15.87 1.34 -5.29
N THR A 171 -15.31 0.60 -6.23
CA THR A 171 -14.25 1.12 -7.09
C THR A 171 -14.69 1.34 -8.53
N THR A 172 -14.49 2.55 -9.01
CA THR A 172 -14.64 2.95 -10.42
C THR A 172 -13.30 3.50 -10.93
N GLY A 173 -12.19 2.88 -10.49
CA GLY A 173 -10.81 3.31 -10.74
C GLY A 173 -10.03 3.56 -9.45
N CYS A 174 -10.71 3.74 -8.31
CA CYS A 174 -10.09 4.05 -7.02
C CYS A 174 -9.42 2.83 -6.37
N PHE A 175 -8.60 3.10 -5.37
CA PHE A 175 -7.95 2.11 -4.51
C PHE A 175 -8.78 1.90 -3.24
N VAL A 176 -9.42 0.74 -3.12
CA VAL A 176 -10.16 0.34 -1.91
C VAL A 176 -9.24 -0.50 -1.03
N ILE A 177 -8.98 -0.06 0.20
CA ILE A 177 -7.99 -0.67 1.08
C ILE A 177 -8.58 -1.33 2.31
N SER A 178 -7.90 -2.37 2.82
CA SER A 178 -8.21 -3.07 4.07
C SER A 178 -6.98 -3.75 4.65
N SER A 179 -6.97 -4.01 5.95
CA SER A 179 -5.92 -4.80 6.60
C SER A 179 -6.02 -6.31 6.29
N GLY A 180 -7.20 -6.79 5.91
CA GLY A 180 -7.45 -8.19 5.57
C GLY A 180 -8.68 -8.36 4.66
N TYR A 181 -8.89 -9.58 4.15
CA TYR A 181 -10.04 -9.92 3.32
C TYR A 181 -10.46 -11.38 3.49
N THR A 182 -11.67 -11.68 3.05
CA THR A 182 -12.16 -13.06 2.85
C THR A 182 -12.48 -13.29 1.38
N LYS A 183 -12.34 -14.54 0.92
CA LYS A 183 -12.60 -14.93 -0.47
C LYS A 183 -13.49 -16.18 -0.49
N GLU A 184 -14.61 -16.11 -1.21
CA GLU A 184 -15.53 -17.23 -1.46
C GLU A 184 -15.74 -17.36 -2.97
N GLY A 185 -15.17 -18.41 -3.57
CA GLY A 185 -15.02 -18.48 -5.03
C GLY A 185 -14.22 -17.30 -5.54
N ASP A 186 -14.79 -16.53 -6.47
CA ASP A 186 -14.17 -15.31 -7.01
C ASP A 186 -14.58 -14.03 -6.26
N ALA A 187 -15.51 -14.13 -5.31
CA ALA A 187 -15.97 -12.97 -4.55
C ALA A 187 -15.02 -12.63 -3.40
N ILE A 188 -14.64 -11.36 -3.32
CA ILE A 188 -13.83 -10.80 -2.22
C ILE A 188 -14.71 -9.95 -1.33
N SER A 189 -14.53 -10.09 -0.01
CA SER A 189 -15.21 -9.28 1.00
C SER A 189 -14.22 -8.66 1.98
N PHE A 190 -14.44 -7.38 2.27
CA PHE A 190 -13.76 -6.64 3.35
C PHE A 190 -14.68 -6.51 4.55
N LYS A 191 -14.13 -6.60 5.76
CA LYS A 191 -14.87 -6.23 6.96
C LYS A 191 -14.84 -4.71 7.15
N LYS A 192 -15.97 -4.17 7.59
CA LYS A 192 -16.17 -2.73 7.76
C LYS A 192 -15.09 -2.07 8.60
N ASP A 193 -14.85 -2.63 9.78
CA ASP A 193 -13.92 -2.02 10.74
C ASP A 193 -12.47 -2.18 10.29
N GLU A 194 -12.11 -3.31 9.67
CA GLU A 194 -10.78 -3.54 9.09
C GLU A 194 -10.48 -2.57 7.94
N SER A 195 -11.44 -2.35 7.04
CA SER A 195 -11.25 -1.42 5.90
C SER A 195 -11.21 0.05 6.35
N ARG A 196 -12.03 0.43 7.33
CA ARG A 196 -12.01 1.79 7.89
C ARG A 196 -10.74 2.07 8.67
N GLN A 197 -10.30 1.13 9.52
CA GLN A 197 -9.08 1.27 10.28
C GLN A 197 -7.86 1.35 9.36
N ALA A 198 -7.82 0.51 8.31
CA ALA A 198 -6.76 0.56 7.31
C ALA A 198 -6.64 1.94 6.64
N LEU A 199 -7.76 2.62 6.34
CA LEU A 199 -7.71 3.99 5.80
C LEU A 199 -7.22 5.02 6.82
N ILE A 200 -7.63 4.91 8.07
CA ILE A 200 -7.16 5.77 9.16
C ILE A 200 -5.64 5.63 9.32
N ASP A 201 -5.15 4.40 9.38
CA ASP A 201 -3.72 4.09 9.53
C ASP A 201 -2.93 4.56 8.30
N PHE A 202 -3.48 4.36 7.09
CA PHE A 202 -2.92 4.83 5.83
C PHE A 202 -2.72 6.35 5.83
N ASP A 203 -3.78 7.11 6.12
CA ASP A 203 -3.72 8.57 6.16
C ASP A 203 -2.79 9.07 7.28
N THR A 204 -2.78 8.41 8.45
CA THR A 204 -1.88 8.71 9.56
C THR A 204 -0.42 8.53 9.17
N ASN A 205 -0.08 7.41 8.54
CA ASN A 205 1.28 7.12 8.08
C ASN A 205 1.77 8.11 7.01
N LEU A 206 0.86 8.73 6.27
CA LEU A 206 1.16 9.80 5.31
C LEU A 206 1.23 11.20 5.95
N GLY A 207 1.21 11.30 7.28
CA GLY A 207 1.26 12.56 8.00
C GLY A 207 -0.10 13.23 8.14
N GLY A 208 -1.18 12.47 8.03
CA GLY A 208 -2.54 12.94 8.20
C GLY A 208 -2.81 13.48 9.61
N LYS A 209 -3.74 14.43 9.69
CA LYS A 209 -4.20 15.04 10.94
C LYS A 209 -5.70 14.84 11.10
N THR A 210 -6.16 14.87 12.34
CA THR A 210 -7.58 14.78 12.66
C THR A 210 -8.31 16.07 12.25
N TYR A 211 -9.38 15.89 11.50
CA TYR A 211 -10.30 16.95 11.12
C TYR A 211 -11.70 16.67 11.65
N ASN A 212 -12.40 17.73 12.06
CA ASN A 212 -13.79 17.66 12.46
C ASN A 212 -14.65 18.40 11.43
N TYR A 213 -15.68 17.72 10.94
CA TYR A 213 -16.63 18.27 10.00
C TYR A 213 -18.04 18.17 10.54
N ASN A 214 -18.74 19.29 10.59
CA ASN A 214 -20.12 19.37 11.05
C ASN A 214 -21.10 19.34 9.88
N ARG A 215 -22.02 18.38 9.86
CA ARG A 215 -23.09 18.29 8.89
C ARG A 215 -24.40 17.89 9.58
N SER A 216 -25.46 18.68 9.36
CA SER A 216 -26.82 18.39 9.86
C SER A 216 -26.86 18.11 11.36
N GLY A 217 -26.08 18.85 12.17
CA GLY A 217 -26.04 18.69 13.63
C GLY A 217 -25.15 17.57 14.15
N TYR A 218 -24.49 16.83 13.29
CA TYR A 218 -23.52 15.78 13.65
C TYR A 218 -22.09 16.22 13.36
N THR A 219 -21.19 15.94 14.31
CA THR A 219 -19.73 16.10 14.10
C THR A 219 -19.14 14.79 13.63
N TYR A 220 -18.52 14.82 12.47
CA TYR A 220 -17.76 13.70 11.90
C TYR A 220 -16.28 13.97 12.10
N THR A 221 -15.56 13.03 12.67
CA THR A 221 -14.11 13.06 12.81
C THR A 221 -13.48 12.14 11.77
N PHE A 222 -12.48 12.61 11.06
CA PHE A 222 -11.71 11.82 10.09
C PHE A 222 -10.24 12.26 10.12
N ILE A 223 -9.38 11.43 9.58
CA ILE A 223 -7.96 11.77 9.35
C ILE A 223 -7.79 12.10 7.89
N GLY A 224 -7.11 13.18 7.60
CA GLY A 224 -6.82 13.62 6.23
C GLY A 224 -5.39 14.13 6.10
N VAL A 225 -4.84 14.02 4.90
CA VAL A 225 -3.49 14.47 4.54
C VAL A 225 -3.57 15.78 3.80
N ASN A 226 -2.93 16.83 4.33
CA ASN A 226 -2.89 18.14 3.69
C ASN A 226 -1.53 18.36 3.02
N PHE A 227 -1.44 18.06 1.74
CA PHE A 227 -0.22 18.15 0.94
C PHE A 227 0.31 19.59 0.85
N ASP A 228 -0.57 20.57 0.62
CA ASP A 228 -0.17 21.97 0.40
C ASP A 228 0.44 22.61 1.66
N LYS A 229 -0.18 22.36 2.82
CA LYS A 229 0.29 22.92 4.09
C LYS A 229 1.54 22.24 4.63
N GLN A 230 1.80 21.01 4.24
CA GLN A 230 2.92 20.20 4.75
C GLN A 230 4.07 20.11 3.76
N ASN A 231 3.90 20.64 2.53
CA ASN A 231 4.88 20.53 1.43
C ASN A 231 5.33 19.06 1.20
N LEU A 232 4.35 18.14 1.16
CA LEU A 232 4.61 16.72 1.05
C LEU A 232 4.79 16.31 -0.42
N ASP A 233 5.88 15.63 -0.73
CA ASP A 233 6.11 15.01 -2.04
C ASP A 233 6.01 13.48 -1.93
N HIS A 234 4.78 12.99 -1.69
CA HIS A 234 4.52 11.55 -1.63
C HIS A 234 4.31 10.98 -3.03
N LYS A 235 4.76 9.74 -3.21
CA LYS A 235 4.63 9.01 -4.48
C LYS A 235 3.88 7.70 -4.27
N LEU A 236 3.14 7.30 -5.30
CA LEU A 236 2.61 5.95 -5.46
C LEU A 236 3.45 5.23 -6.51
N ILE A 237 4.04 4.10 -6.14
CA ILE A 237 4.75 3.21 -7.07
C ILE A 237 3.85 1.97 -7.27
N LEU A 238 3.32 1.82 -8.47
CA LEU A 238 2.40 0.75 -8.84
C LEU A 238 3.09 -0.22 -9.79
N LYS A 239 3.11 -1.51 -9.45
CA LYS A 239 3.68 -2.59 -10.27
C LYS A 239 2.69 -3.75 -10.40
N ASP A 240 2.73 -4.42 -11.54
CA ASP A 240 2.05 -5.71 -11.74
C ASP A 240 3.02 -6.86 -11.39
N GLY A 241 2.52 -7.84 -10.66
CA GLY A 241 3.25 -9.02 -10.19
C GLY A 241 2.79 -10.34 -10.81
N PHE A 242 1.82 -10.29 -11.76
CA PHE A 242 1.27 -11.44 -12.48
C PHE A 242 1.77 -11.52 -13.92
#